data_be43b4fc60336651ef4eccc0997b21ca
#
_entry.id   be43b4fc60336651ef4eccc0997b21ca
#
_cell.length_a   1.000
_cell.length_b   1.000
_cell.length_c   1.000
_cell.angle_alpha   90.00
_cell.angle_beta   90.00
_cell.angle_gamma   90.00
#
_symmetry.space_group_name_H-M   'P 1'
#
loop_
_entity.id
_entity.type
_entity.pdbx_description
1 polymer ?
#
loop_
_entity_poly.entity_id
_entity_poly.type
_entity_poly.pdbx_seq_one_letter_code
_entity_poly.pdbx_strand_id
1 'polypeptide(L)'
;MKFMILNEKGKQAEKFANFLGGKSGFLKSGDSYDIVHASGHLLKYKKPQDNVPESYAKQFNDWENLSSYPWDTSLFKWEYEINPSGKPPTIEHSKKLLKTIKSTSIGQDAIIIATDNDPSGEGDVLAWEIINYIGWKGQVYRLHFKSESKEDILKAFTKMTNAREGDDQALYHAGLARQQFDYISQELSPYATIVAREHYSTDALRLGRLKSVINMVVWYQNYLRKNYIKRPFFEVRFKDNNNHVFKREYTEDSVFRFNDKSSAEAEKNNYHNSQIKILSKETKRQQPPALLSLSDLNVLVSKDGFSDTAFDSTYESMYQNEIVSYPRTEDTKITQGDFDELLPFVDKMADVVGIDKSLLTHRTLRAKHKIAHDDHGANRPGIKVPNSLAEIEKKFGKVG
;
A
#
# COMPACT_ATOMS: atom_id res chain seq x y z
N MET A 1 16.91 -30.32 7.22
CA MET A 1 15.45 -30.25 7.45
C MET A 1 14.72 -30.49 6.12
N LYS A 2 13.41 -30.77 6.18
CA LYS A 2 12.52 -30.84 5.01
C LYS A 2 11.53 -29.69 5.08
N PHE A 3 11.53 -28.84 4.07
CA PHE A 3 10.71 -27.62 4.04
C PHE A 3 9.59 -27.72 3.02
N MET A 4 8.39 -27.27 3.37
CA MET A 4 7.38 -26.90 2.41
C MET A 4 7.40 -25.37 2.21
N ILE A 5 7.65 -24.91 0.99
CA ILE A 5 7.67 -23.47 0.64
C ILE A 5 6.29 -23.11 0.08
N LEU A 6 5.55 -22.25 0.80
CA LEU A 6 4.21 -21.82 0.45
C LEU A 6 4.24 -20.44 -0.22
N ASN A 7 3.96 -20.39 -1.52
CA ASN A 7 3.86 -19.17 -2.31
C ASN A 7 2.40 -18.70 -2.45
N GLU A 8 2.20 -17.41 -2.71
CA GLU A 8 0.88 -16.82 -2.88
C GLU A 8 0.21 -17.20 -4.20
N LYS A 9 0.99 -17.25 -5.29
CA LYS A 9 0.49 -17.42 -6.67
C LYS A 9 1.33 -18.43 -7.43
N GLY A 10 0.72 -19.11 -8.41
CA GLY A 10 1.42 -20.11 -9.23
C GLY A 10 2.63 -19.54 -10.00
N LYS A 11 2.53 -18.32 -10.54
CA LYS A 11 3.67 -17.67 -11.23
C LYS A 11 4.86 -17.42 -10.30
N GLN A 12 4.60 -17.02 -9.05
CA GLN A 12 5.62 -16.84 -8.06
C GLN A 12 6.31 -18.17 -7.73
N ALA A 13 5.52 -19.24 -7.52
CA ALA A 13 6.05 -20.59 -7.32
C ALA A 13 6.91 -21.10 -8.51
N GLU A 14 6.53 -20.76 -9.74
CA GLU A 14 7.34 -21.07 -10.94
C GLU A 14 8.69 -20.33 -10.92
N LYS A 15 8.71 -19.05 -10.53
CA LYS A 15 9.96 -18.31 -10.36
C LYS A 15 10.85 -18.95 -9.30
N PHE A 16 10.29 -19.26 -8.13
CA PHE A 16 11.03 -19.97 -7.07
C PHE A 16 11.59 -21.31 -7.57
N ALA A 17 10.79 -22.10 -8.27
CA ALA A 17 11.24 -23.36 -8.86
C ALA A 17 12.40 -23.17 -9.86
N ASN A 18 12.31 -22.17 -10.72
CA ASN A 18 13.37 -21.84 -11.67
C ASN A 18 14.68 -21.44 -10.99
N PHE A 19 14.60 -20.68 -9.90
CA PHE A 19 15.78 -20.18 -9.18
C PHE A 19 16.43 -21.25 -8.29
N LEU A 20 15.62 -22.15 -7.75
CA LEU A 20 16.08 -23.23 -6.86
C LEU A 20 16.41 -24.52 -7.62
N GLY A 21 16.09 -24.59 -8.93
CA GLY A 21 16.43 -25.75 -9.77
C GLY A 21 15.32 -26.82 -9.88
N GLY A 22 14.11 -26.54 -9.41
CA GLY A 22 12.95 -27.43 -9.52
C GLY A 22 11.87 -27.15 -8.50
N LYS A 23 10.70 -27.80 -8.66
CA LYS A 23 9.61 -27.71 -7.65
C LYS A 23 9.96 -28.44 -6.36
N SER A 24 10.92 -29.35 -6.39
CA SER A 24 11.47 -30.10 -5.26
C SER A 24 12.97 -30.22 -5.45
N GLY A 25 13.75 -30.22 -4.39
CA GLY A 25 15.19 -30.29 -4.46
C GLY A 25 15.88 -30.04 -3.14
N PHE A 26 17.09 -29.49 -3.21
CA PHE A 26 17.89 -29.17 -2.03
C PHE A 26 18.33 -27.70 -2.10
N LEU A 27 18.22 -27.02 -0.98
CA LEU A 27 18.79 -25.69 -0.76
C LEU A 27 20.33 -25.79 -0.64
N LYS A 28 21.03 -24.67 -0.77
CA LYS A 28 22.49 -24.61 -0.55
C LYS A 28 22.93 -25.09 0.84
N SER A 29 22.04 -25.02 1.83
CA SER A 29 22.24 -25.56 3.19
C SER A 29 22.24 -27.08 3.26
N GLY A 30 21.83 -27.79 2.21
CA GLY A 30 21.60 -29.23 2.19
C GLY A 30 20.19 -29.67 2.64
N ASP A 31 19.34 -28.72 3.04
CA ASP A 31 17.96 -28.99 3.40
C ASP A 31 17.10 -29.24 2.15
N SER A 32 16.20 -30.22 2.22
CA SER A 32 15.27 -30.49 1.11
C SER A 32 14.06 -29.55 1.14
N TYR A 33 13.47 -29.30 -0.02
CA TYR A 33 12.27 -28.49 -0.15
C TYR A 33 11.27 -29.01 -1.16
N ASP A 34 10.00 -28.71 -0.94
CA ASP A 34 8.90 -28.86 -1.87
C ASP A 34 8.14 -27.54 -1.98
N ILE A 35 7.90 -27.05 -3.21
CA ILE A 35 7.21 -25.80 -3.47
C ILE A 35 5.73 -26.06 -3.73
N VAL A 36 4.86 -25.36 -3.01
CA VAL A 36 3.43 -25.31 -3.21
C VAL A 36 2.96 -23.86 -3.35
N HIS A 37 1.75 -23.65 -3.86
CA HIS A 37 1.20 -22.30 -3.99
C HIS A 37 -0.29 -22.27 -3.70
N ALA A 38 -0.75 -21.11 -3.29
CA ALA A 38 -2.15 -20.72 -3.29
C ALA A 38 -2.56 -20.09 -4.64
N SER A 39 -3.72 -19.48 -4.69
CA SER A 39 -4.21 -18.66 -5.81
C SER A 39 -4.98 -17.47 -5.23
N GLY A 40 -4.29 -16.63 -4.46
CA GLY A 40 -4.90 -15.69 -3.55
C GLY A 40 -5.57 -16.41 -2.37
N HIS A 41 -6.52 -15.77 -1.70
CA HIS A 41 -7.25 -16.37 -0.58
C HIS A 41 -8.07 -17.60 -1.02
N LEU A 42 -7.68 -18.78 -0.53
CA LEU A 42 -8.40 -20.05 -0.74
C LEU A 42 -9.53 -20.24 0.26
N LEU A 43 -9.55 -19.43 1.29
CA LEU A 43 -10.52 -19.43 2.38
C LEU A 43 -11.14 -18.04 2.50
N LYS A 44 -12.36 -17.97 3.04
CA LYS A 44 -13.06 -16.74 3.43
C LYS A 44 -13.89 -17.03 4.67
N TYR A 45 -14.26 -16.01 5.43
CA TYR A 45 -15.18 -16.21 6.54
C TYR A 45 -16.53 -16.72 6.07
N LYS A 46 -17.14 -17.60 6.87
CA LYS A 46 -18.53 -17.99 6.69
C LYS A 46 -19.44 -16.79 6.80
N LYS A 47 -20.66 -16.90 6.27
CA LYS A 47 -21.67 -15.84 6.44
C LYS A 47 -21.95 -15.59 7.93
N PRO A 48 -22.44 -14.39 8.32
CA PRO A 48 -22.64 -14.03 9.72
C PRO A 48 -23.47 -15.05 10.50
N GLN A 49 -24.61 -15.48 9.96
CA GLN A 49 -25.48 -16.47 10.60
C GLN A 49 -24.82 -17.85 10.81
N ASP A 50 -23.85 -18.21 9.97
CA ASP A 50 -23.12 -19.47 10.05
C ASP A 50 -21.85 -19.35 10.91
N ASN A 51 -21.52 -18.13 11.32
CA ASN A 51 -20.30 -17.78 12.06
C ASN A 51 -20.56 -17.43 13.54
N VAL A 52 -21.80 -17.59 14.01
CA VAL A 52 -22.21 -17.36 15.39
C VAL A 52 -22.80 -18.65 15.98
N PRO A 53 -23.03 -18.74 17.33
CA PRO A 53 -23.78 -19.84 17.92
C PRO A 53 -25.18 -19.96 17.31
N GLU A 54 -25.67 -21.16 17.15
CA GLU A 54 -26.96 -21.47 16.48
C GLU A 54 -28.14 -20.68 17.07
N SER A 55 -28.11 -20.45 18.39
CA SER A 55 -29.14 -19.65 19.08
C SER A 55 -29.26 -18.20 18.60
N TYR A 56 -28.20 -17.67 17.97
CA TYR A 56 -28.13 -16.30 17.43
C TYR A 56 -28.28 -16.27 15.91
N ALA A 57 -28.19 -17.40 15.21
CA ALA A 57 -28.15 -17.46 13.74
C ALA A 57 -29.32 -16.71 13.09
N LYS A 58 -30.55 -16.78 13.66
CA LYS A 58 -31.73 -16.07 13.15
C LYS A 58 -31.51 -14.55 13.17
N GLN A 59 -30.97 -14.00 14.26
CA GLN A 59 -30.72 -12.57 14.41
C GLN A 59 -29.74 -12.09 13.32
N PHE A 60 -28.67 -12.84 13.07
CA PHE A 60 -27.63 -12.47 12.10
C PHE A 60 -28.01 -12.76 10.63
N ASN A 61 -29.12 -13.48 10.40
CA ASN A 61 -29.68 -13.69 9.07
C ASN A 61 -30.78 -12.67 8.72
N ASP A 62 -31.35 -11.99 9.70
CA ASP A 62 -32.42 -11.01 9.55
C ASP A 62 -31.87 -9.60 9.29
N TRP A 63 -31.18 -9.46 8.14
CA TRP A 63 -30.50 -8.23 7.74
C TRP A 63 -31.44 -7.06 7.43
N GLU A 64 -32.74 -7.31 7.18
CA GLU A 64 -33.76 -6.29 6.95
C GLU A 64 -34.28 -5.69 8.25
N ASN A 65 -34.11 -6.37 9.37
CA ASN A 65 -34.55 -5.92 10.66
C ASN A 65 -33.53 -5.01 11.34
N LEU A 66 -33.75 -3.71 11.29
CA LEU A 66 -32.85 -2.72 11.88
C LEU A 66 -32.63 -2.90 13.38
N SER A 67 -33.60 -3.51 14.10
CA SER A 67 -33.46 -3.78 15.53
C SER A 67 -32.49 -4.90 15.87
N SER A 68 -32.03 -5.68 14.88
CA SER A 68 -31.00 -6.70 15.06
C SER A 68 -29.59 -6.10 15.17
N TYR A 69 -29.42 -4.81 14.87
CA TYR A 69 -28.14 -4.09 14.93
C TYR A 69 -28.06 -3.22 16.20
N PRO A 70 -26.86 -2.89 16.71
CA PRO A 70 -25.57 -3.39 16.24
C PRO A 70 -25.34 -4.85 16.61
N TRP A 71 -24.62 -5.58 15.77
CA TRP A 71 -24.23 -6.96 16.07
C TRP A 71 -23.18 -7.02 17.19
N ASP A 72 -23.37 -7.97 18.09
CA ASP A 72 -22.33 -8.32 19.05
C ASP A 72 -21.24 -9.16 18.36
N THR A 73 -20.15 -8.51 17.98
CA THR A 73 -19.04 -9.14 17.26
C THR A 73 -18.25 -10.14 18.10
N SER A 74 -18.45 -10.16 19.44
CA SER A 74 -17.84 -11.17 20.32
C SER A 74 -18.42 -12.57 20.12
N LEU A 75 -19.60 -12.66 19.50
CA LEU A 75 -20.26 -13.93 19.17
C LEU A 75 -19.66 -14.61 17.95
N PHE A 76 -18.86 -13.93 17.13
CA PHE A 76 -18.26 -14.52 15.94
C PHE A 76 -17.23 -15.58 16.31
N LYS A 77 -17.37 -16.77 15.70
CA LYS A 77 -16.42 -17.89 15.83
C LYS A 77 -15.23 -17.74 14.89
N TRP A 78 -15.30 -16.81 13.95
CA TRP A 78 -14.30 -16.55 12.92
C TRP A 78 -13.92 -17.79 12.11
N GLU A 79 -14.92 -18.61 11.79
CA GLU A 79 -14.75 -19.84 11.02
C GLU A 79 -14.68 -19.56 9.52
N TYR A 80 -13.86 -20.34 8.85
CA TYR A 80 -13.66 -20.23 7.41
C TYR A 80 -14.47 -21.24 6.61
N GLU A 81 -14.81 -20.88 5.37
CA GLU A 81 -15.28 -21.75 4.31
C GLU A 81 -14.38 -21.61 3.09
N ILE A 82 -14.45 -22.56 2.15
CA ILE A 82 -13.61 -22.54 0.94
C ILE A 82 -14.08 -21.41 0.03
N ASN A 83 -13.13 -20.57 -0.38
CA ASN A 83 -13.34 -19.48 -1.33
C ASN A 83 -13.04 -19.96 -2.76
N PRO A 84 -13.90 -19.64 -3.77
CA PRO A 84 -13.59 -19.94 -5.16
C PRO A 84 -12.32 -19.22 -5.62
N SER A 85 -11.43 -19.93 -6.32
CA SER A 85 -10.20 -19.37 -6.89
C SER A 85 -9.92 -19.90 -8.28
N GLY A 86 -8.93 -19.32 -8.97
CA GLY A 86 -8.58 -19.69 -10.34
C GLY A 86 -9.25 -18.81 -11.40
N LYS A 87 -9.10 -19.20 -12.66
CA LYS A 87 -9.69 -18.48 -13.82
C LYS A 87 -10.36 -19.47 -14.78
N PRO A 88 -11.70 -19.59 -14.80
CA PRO A 88 -12.67 -18.90 -13.91
C PRO A 88 -12.58 -19.40 -12.45
N PRO A 89 -13.03 -18.61 -11.46
CA PRO A 89 -12.98 -19.01 -10.06
C PRO A 89 -13.92 -20.18 -9.77
N THR A 90 -13.40 -21.25 -9.14
CA THR A 90 -14.18 -22.43 -8.74
C THR A 90 -13.79 -22.91 -7.35
N ILE A 91 -14.74 -23.49 -6.62
CA ILE A 91 -14.47 -24.15 -5.33
C ILE A 91 -13.58 -25.38 -5.52
N GLU A 92 -13.75 -26.11 -6.59
CA GLU A 92 -12.97 -27.31 -6.89
C GLU A 92 -11.49 -26.99 -7.11
N HIS A 93 -11.18 -25.86 -7.73
CA HIS A 93 -9.79 -25.39 -7.86
C HIS A 93 -9.16 -25.15 -6.49
N SER A 94 -9.84 -24.44 -5.60
CA SER A 94 -9.37 -24.17 -4.23
C SER A 94 -9.21 -25.46 -3.42
N LYS A 95 -10.18 -26.37 -3.48
CA LYS A 95 -10.10 -27.70 -2.84
C LYS A 95 -8.88 -28.48 -3.30
N LYS A 96 -8.61 -28.48 -4.61
CA LYS A 96 -7.44 -29.16 -5.19
C LYS A 96 -6.14 -28.57 -4.65
N LEU A 97 -6.01 -27.25 -4.61
CA LEU A 97 -4.83 -26.59 -4.04
C LEU A 97 -4.65 -26.90 -2.55
N LEU A 98 -5.70 -26.75 -1.76
CA LEU A 98 -5.68 -27.08 -0.32
C LEU A 98 -5.31 -28.53 -0.06
N LYS A 99 -5.84 -29.47 -0.86
CA LYS A 99 -5.49 -30.89 -0.78
C LYS A 99 -4.00 -31.10 -1.11
N THR A 100 -3.49 -30.47 -2.15
CA THR A 100 -2.06 -30.55 -2.53
C THR A 100 -1.19 -30.00 -1.40
N ILE A 101 -1.50 -28.81 -0.86
CA ILE A 101 -0.74 -28.21 0.25
C ILE A 101 -0.74 -29.14 1.47
N LYS A 102 -1.93 -29.65 1.84
CA LYS A 102 -2.06 -30.58 2.96
C LYS A 102 -1.27 -31.88 2.76
N SER A 103 -1.34 -32.47 1.57
CA SER A 103 -0.58 -33.71 1.29
C SER A 103 0.93 -33.47 1.26
N THR A 104 1.39 -32.33 0.75
CA THR A 104 2.82 -31.98 0.73
C THR A 104 3.34 -31.69 2.13
N SER A 105 2.51 -31.13 3.04
CA SER A 105 2.96 -30.85 4.42
C SER A 105 3.26 -32.11 5.25
N ILE A 106 2.74 -33.27 4.83
CA ILE A 106 2.98 -34.54 5.54
C ILE A 106 4.45 -34.94 5.42
N GLY A 107 5.11 -35.15 6.57
CA GLY A 107 6.53 -35.53 6.62
C GLY A 107 7.52 -34.39 6.42
N GLN A 108 7.05 -33.15 6.36
CA GLN A 108 7.91 -31.95 6.41
C GLN A 108 8.26 -31.59 7.87
N ASP A 109 9.42 -30.97 8.05
CA ASP A 109 9.86 -30.48 9.37
C ASP A 109 9.35 -29.07 9.64
N ALA A 110 9.23 -28.24 8.60
CA ALA A 110 8.76 -26.87 8.71
C ALA A 110 8.08 -26.36 7.43
N ILE A 111 7.28 -25.30 7.59
CA ILE A 111 6.71 -24.51 6.48
C ILE A 111 7.48 -23.19 6.38
N ILE A 112 7.81 -22.79 5.16
CA ILE A 112 8.35 -21.47 4.85
C ILE A 112 7.24 -20.67 4.17
N ILE A 113 6.77 -19.60 4.81
CA ILE A 113 5.87 -18.62 4.21
C ILE A 113 6.68 -17.77 3.23
N ALA A 114 6.34 -17.88 1.94
CA ALA A 114 6.95 -17.15 0.84
C ALA A 114 5.90 -16.39 0.03
N THR A 115 4.89 -15.87 0.70
CA THR A 115 3.90 -14.93 0.14
C THR A 115 4.48 -13.53 0.05
N ASP A 116 3.85 -12.62 -0.69
CA ASP A 116 4.28 -11.25 -0.82
C ASP A 116 4.45 -10.57 0.56
N ASN A 117 5.50 -9.74 0.70
CA ASN A 117 5.73 -8.93 1.90
C ASN A 117 4.89 -7.66 1.86
N ASP A 118 3.59 -7.80 2.08
CA ASP A 118 2.67 -6.67 2.11
C ASP A 118 2.71 -6.00 3.49
N PRO A 119 2.99 -4.68 3.58
CA PRO A 119 2.97 -3.94 4.85
C PRO A 119 1.63 -3.99 5.58
N SER A 120 0.54 -4.33 4.88
CA SER A 120 -0.78 -4.53 5.48
C SER A 120 -0.97 -5.90 6.16
N GLY A 121 0.00 -6.81 6.04
CA GLY A 121 -0.07 -8.18 6.56
C GLY A 121 -0.96 -9.13 5.77
N GLU A 122 -1.43 -8.74 4.56
CA GLU A 122 -2.35 -9.57 3.76
C GLU A 122 -1.74 -10.91 3.34
N GLY A 123 -0.47 -10.89 2.88
CA GLY A 123 0.24 -12.11 2.52
C GLY A 123 0.46 -13.06 3.71
N ASP A 124 0.69 -12.51 4.90
CA ASP A 124 0.83 -13.30 6.13
C ASP A 124 -0.51 -13.92 6.55
N VAL A 125 -1.61 -13.16 6.53
CA VAL A 125 -2.95 -13.68 6.82
C VAL A 125 -3.32 -14.81 5.87
N LEU A 126 -3.12 -14.65 4.57
CA LEU A 126 -3.36 -15.67 3.55
C LEU A 126 -2.61 -16.96 3.87
N ALA A 127 -1.35 -16.86 4.22
CA ALA A 127 -0.54 -18.04 4.55
C ALA A 127 -1.02 -18.72 5.85
N TRP A 128 -1.31 -17.93 6.89
CA TRP A 128 -1.78 -18.45 8.17
C TRP A 128 -3.18 -19.07 8.11
N GLU A 129 -4.09 -18.54 7.28
CA GLU A 129 -5.38 -19.19 7.00
C GLU A 129 -5.18 -20.63 6.51
N ILE A 130 -4.29 -20.82 5.54
CA ILE A 130 -3.99 -22.13 4.96
C ILE A 130 -3.31 -23.04 5.98
N ILE A 131 -2.29 -22.53 6.70
CA ILE A 131 -1.53 -23.27 7.72
C ILE A 131 -2.46 -23.77 8.83
N ASN A 132 -3.37 -22.92 9.30
CA ASN A 132 -4.37 -23.27 10.30
C ASN A 132 -5.39 -24.28 9.76
N TYR A 133 -5.88 -24.08 8.53
CA TYR A 133 -6.86 -24.97 7.89
C TYR A 133 -6.33 -26.39 7.69
N ILE A 134 -5.06 -26.56 7.30
CA ILE A 134 -4.45 -27.91 7.17
C ILE A 134 -4.09 -28.54 8.52
N GLY A 135 -4.20 -27.79 9.63
CA GLY A 135 -3.93 -28.23 10.99
C GLY A 135 -2.44 -28.36 11.32
N TRP A 136 -1.58 -27.60 10.64
CA TRP A 136 -0.14 -27.65 10.87
C TRP A 136 0.24 -27.09 12.27
N LYS A 137 1.05 -27.83 13.01
CA LYS A 137 1.52 -27.45 14.37
C LYS A 137 3.05 -27.33 14.48
N GLY A 138 3.76 -27.68 13.41
CA GLY A 138 5.23 -27.62 13.37
C GLY A 138 5.77 -26.20 13.24
N GLN A 139 7.08 -26.13 13.05
CA GLN A 139 7.79 -24.85 12.85
C GLN A 139 7.31 -24.14 11.58
N VAL A 140 7.27 -22.81 11.65
CA VAL A 140 6.93 -21.93 10.52
C VAL A 140 7.97 -20.81 10.44
N TYR A 141 8.57 -20.64 9.28
CA TYR A 141 9.50 -19.55 8.97
C TYR A 141 8.86 -18.57 8.01
N ARG A 142 9.29 -17.30 8.07
CA ARG A 142 8.95 -16.25 7.12
C ARG A 142 10.15 -15.92 6.25
N LEU A 143 9.90 -15.82 4.95
CA LEU A 143 10.89 -15.42 3.96
C LEU A 143 10.63 -13.98 3.55
N HIS A 144 11.54 -13.06 3.87
CA HIS A 144 11.43 -11.66 3.52
C HIS A 144 12.22 -11.35 2.24
N PHE A 145 11.52 -11.04 1.16
CA PHE A 145 12.12 -10.60 -0.10
C PHE A 145 11.45 -9.31 -0.57
N LYS A 146 12.25 -8.40 -1.16
CA LYS A 146 11.78 -7.08 -1.62
C LYS A 146 11.34 -7.10 -3.08
N SER A 147 11.91 -8.01 -3.85
CA SER A 147 11.57 -8.26 -5.24
C SER A 147 11.58 -9.75 -5.53
N GLU A 148 10.91 -10.15 -6.62
CA GLU A 148 10.95 -11.53 -7.08
C GLU A 148 12.20 -11.81 -7.97
N SER A 149 13.30 -11.07 -7.77
CA SER A 149 14.56 -11.36 -8.43
C SER A 149 15.23 -12.59 -7.79
N LYS A 150 16.07 -13.27 -8.59
CA LYS A 150 16.79 -14.45 -8.11
C LYS A 150 17.70 -14.15 -6.92
N GLU A 151 18.40 -13.02 -7.00
CA GLU A 151 19.35 -12.58 -6.00
C GLU A 151 18.64 -12.31 -4.67
N ASP A 152 17.51 -11.61 -4.72
CA ASP A 152 16.75 -11.21 -3.53
C ASP A 152 16.12 -12.42 -2.84
N ILE A 153 15.51 -13.32 -3.62
CA ILE A 153 14.94 -14.58 -3.11
C ILE A 153 16.02 -15.45 -2.48
N LEU A 154 17.17 -15.64 -3.13
CA LEU A 154 18.25 -16.45 -2.59
C LEU A 154 18.87 -15.83 -1.33
N LYS A 155 18.97 -14.50 -1.27
CA LYS A 155 19.42 -13.77 -0.09
C LYS A 155 18.44 -13.93 1.07
N ALA A 156 17.12 -13.90 0.79
CA ALA A 156 16.08 -14.05 1.82
C ALA A 156 16.19 -15.39 2.57
N PHE A 157 16.55 -16.49 1.88
CA PHE A 157 16.77 -17.78 2.55
C PHE A 157 17.88 -17.76 3.61
N THR A 158 18.80 -16.82 3.56
CA THR A 158 19.86 -16.69 4.57
C THR A 158 19.41 -15.93 5.81
N LYS A 159 18.22 -15.32 5.80
CA LYS A 159 17.70 -14.44 6.85
C LYS A 159 16.26 -14.76 7.25
N MET A 160 15.84 -16.02 7.09
CA MET A 160 14.50 -16.44 7.52
C MET A 160 14.27 -16.18 9.00
N THR A 161 13.09 -15.69 9.34
CA THR A 161 12.66 -15.41 10.71
C THR A 161 11.66 -16.47 11.20
N ASN A 162 11.44 -16.56 12.52
CA ASN A 162 10.38 -17.38 13.07
C ASN A 162 9.04 -16.63 12.92
N ALA A 163 8.16 -17.12 12.06
CA ALA A 163 6.88 -16.48 11.77
C ALA A 163 5.90 -16.44 12.97
N ARG A 164 6.22 -17.09 14.07
CA ARG A 164 5.40 -17.11 15.31
C ARG A 164 5.83 -16.07 16.34
N GLU A 165 6.83 -15.26 16.03
CA GLU A 165 7.46 -14.35 17.00
C GLU A 165 7.73 -12.98 16.40
N GLY A 166 7.94 -11.99 17.25
CA GLY A 166 8.39 -10.66 16.88
C GLY A 166 7.49 -9.92 15.90
N ASP A 167 8.11 -9.26 14.96
CA ASP A 167 7.43 -8.39 13.98
C ASP A 167 6.54 -9.18 13.02
N ASP A 168 6.90 -10.41 12.67
CA ASP A 168 6.10 -11.27 11.80
C ASP A 168 4.77 -11.65 12.45
N GLN A 169 4.79 -12.01 13.73
CA GLN A 169 3.57 -12.27 14.47
C GLN A 169 2.72 -11.01 14.62
N ALA A 170 3.34 -9.87 14.91
CA ALA A 170 2.64 -8.59 15.03
C ALA A 170 1.97 -8.19 13.70
N LEU A 171 2.67 -8.37 12.57
CA LEU A 171 2.14 -8.09 11.24
C LEU A 171 0.96 -9.00 10.89
N TYR A 172 1.07 -10.30 11.19
CA TYR A 172 -0.06 -11.23 11.04
C TYR A 172 -1.29 -10.78 11.83
N HIS A 173 -1.12 -10.41 13.11
CA HIS A 173 -2.25 -9.95 13.93
C HIS A 173 -2.85 -8.63 13.44
N ALA A 174 -2.04 -7.71 12.96
CA ALA A 174 -2.52 -6.47 12.34
C ALA A 174 -3.34 -6.75 11.07
N GLY A 175 -2.85 -7.65 10.21
CA GLY A 175 -3.56 -8.10 9.01
C GLY A 175 -4.88 -8.81 9.34
N LEU A 176 -4.88 -9.67 10.35
CA LEU A 176 -6.08 -10.37 10.83
C LEU A 176 -7.14 -9.39 11.35
N ALA A 177 -6.75 -8.44 12.19
CA ALA A 177 -7.66 -7.41 12.70
C ALA A 177 -8.27 -6.58 11.56
N ARG A 178 -7.45 -6.23 10.55
CA ARG A 178 -7.92 -5.55 9.34
C ARG A 178 -8.94 -6.40 8.58
N GLN A 179 -8.66 -7.67 8.35
CA GLN A 179 -9.56 -8.58 7.62
C GLN A 179 -10.90 -8.75 8.35
N GLN A 180 -10.88 -8.90 9.66
CA GLN A 180 -12.09 -9.00 10.49
C GLN A 180 -12.91 -7.71 10.44
N PHE A 181 -12.26 -6.55 10.53
CA PHE A 181 -12.94 -5.26 10.40
C PHE A 181 -13.56 -5.07 9.01
N ASP A 182 -12.84 -5.41 7.95
CA ASP A 182 -13.34 -5.31 6.59
C ASP A 182 -14.54 -6.25 6.37
N TYR A 183 -14.52 -7.46 6.94
CA TYR A 183 -15.63 -8.40 6.93
C TYR A 183 -16.89 -7.80 7.62
N ILE A 184 -16.77 -7.31 8.86
CA ILE A 184 -17.88 -6.70 9.59
C ILE A 184 -18.43 -5.49 8.82
N SER A 185 -17.55 -4.63 8.32
CA SER A 185 -17.96 -3.43 7.57
C SER A 185 -18.73 -3.79 6.31
N GLN A 186 -18.33 -4.85 5.61
CA GLN A 186 -19.01 -5.31 4.39
C GLN A 186 -20.39 -5.90 4.71
N GLU A 187 -20.50 -6.70 5.76
CA GLU A 187 -21.75 -7.34 6.18
C GLU A 187 -22.76 -6.32 6.74
N LEU A 188 -22.31 -5.14 7.17
CA LEU A 188 -23.20 -4.02 7.57
C LEU A 188 -23.72 -3.18 6.37
N SER A 189 -23.29 -3.46 5.14
CA SER A 189 -23.72 -2.72 3.94
C SER A 189 -25.26 -2.77 3.70
N PRO A 190 -25.97 -3.88 3.92
CA PRO A 190 -27.44 -3.90 3.85
C PRO A 190 -28.10 -2.91 4.80
N TYR A 191 -27.66 -2.85 6.06
CA TYR A 191 -28.15 -1.89 7.06
C TYR A 191 -28.04 -0.45 6.54
N ALA A 192 -26.84 -0.05 6.07
CA ALA A 192 -26.64 1.29 5.52
C ALA A 192 -27.53 1.57 4.32
N THR A 193 -27.76 0.57 3.47
CA THR A 193 -28.66 0.69 2.30
C THR A 193 -30.11 0.92 2.72
N ILE A 194 -30.61 0.19 3.70
CA ILE A 194 -31.99 0.33 4.20
C ILE A 194 -32.20 1.73 4.79
N VAL A 195 -31.32 2.14 5.71
CA VAL A 195 -31.37 3.47 6.33
C VAL A 195 -31.35 4.59 5.28
N ALA A 196 -30.49 4.46 4.27
CA ALA A 196 -30.42 5.47 3.20
C ALA A 196 -31.71 5.51 2.36
N ARG A 197 -32.34 4.36 2.09
CA ARG A 197 -33.60 4.27 1.31
C ARG A 197 -34.82 4.87 2.00
N GLU A 198 -34.78 5.06 3.29
CA GLU A 198 -35.83 5.82 4.00
C GLU A 198 -35.91 7.29 3.55
N HIS A 199 -34.80 7.84 3.05
CA HIS A 199 -34.68 9.25 2.68
C HIS A 199 -34.37 9.49 1.21
N TYR A 200 -33.79 8.53 0.51
CA TYR A 200 -33.29 8.68 -0.84
C TYR A 200 -33.53 7.42 -1.70
N SER A 201 -33.83 7.61 -2.97
CA SER A 201 -33.73 6.52 -3.94
C SER A 201 -32.24 6.26 -4.21
N THR A 202 -31.75 5.08 -3.85
CA THR A 202 -30.33 4.72 -4.04
C THR A 202 -30.16 3.26 -4.37
N ASP A 203 -29.10 2.94 -5.10
CA ASP A 203 -28.57 1.60 -5.24
C ASP A 203 -28.00 1.08 -3.91
N ALA A 204 -27.57 -0.17 -3.90
CA ALA A 204 -26.95 -0.77 -2.71
C ALA A 204 -25.68 0.01 -2.32
N LEU A 205 -25.68 0.55 -1.12
CA LEU A 205 -24.53 1.21 -0.52
C LEU A 205 -23.55 0.15 0.00
N ARG A 206 -22.28 0.36 -0.27
CA ARG A 206 -21.22 -0.50 0.26
C ARG A 206 -20.41 0.27 1.28
N LEU A 207 -20.37 -0.25 2.49
CA LEU A 207 -19.47 0.24 3.53
C LEU A 207 -18.06 -0.33 3.32
N GLY A 208 -17.09 0.36 3.86
CA GLY A 208 -15.71 -0.09 3.83
C GLY A 208 -14.80 0.87 4.60
N ARG A 209 -13.77 0.32 5.17
CA ARG A 209 -12.83 0.99 6.07
C ARG A 209 -12.30 2.33 5.54
N LEU A 210 -11.89 2.39 4.28
CA LEU A 210 -11.40 3.62 3.66
C LEU A 210 -12.54 4.41 2.99
N LYS A 211 -13.38 3.76 2.21
CA LYS A 211 -14.43 4.42 1.43
C LYS A 211 -15.39 5.21 2.31
N SER A 212 -15.84 4.67 3.43
CA SER A 212 -16.77 5.35 4.33
C SER A 212 -16.14 6.58 4.97
N VAL A 213 -14.87 6.50 5.38
CA VAL A 213 -14.12 7.65 5.95
C VAL A 213 -13.91 8.73 4.90
N ILE A 214 -13.49 8.37 3.68
CA ILE A 214 -13.30 9.33 2.59
C ILE A 214 -14.62 10.06 2.27
N ASN A 215 -15.73 9.31 2.16
CA ASN A 215 -17.04 9.89 1.91
C ASN A 215 -17.44 10.87 3.03
N MET A 216 -17.19 10.53 4.29
CA MET A 216 -17.44 11.41 5.43
C MET A 216 -16.61 12.69 5.35
N VAL A 217 -15.31 12.60 5.01
CA VAL A 217 -14.44 13.77 4.84
C VAL A 217 -14.95 14.66 3.71
N VAL A 218 -15.30 14.09 2.55
CA VAL A 218 -15.85 14.84 1.41
C VAL A 218 -17.18 15.51 1.78
N TRP A 219 -18.05 14.78 2.46
CA TRP A 219 -19.32 15.35 2.96
C TRP A 219 -19.07 16.52 3.91
N TYR A 220 -18.19 16.35 4.89
CA TYR A 220 -17.87 17.38 5.88
C TYR A 220 -17.26 18.63 5.24
N GLN A 221 -16.34 18.45 4.28
CA GLN A 221 -15.77 19.58 3.51
C GLN A 221 -16.86 20.32 2.71
N ASN A 222 -17.78 19.59 2.10
CA ASN A 222 -18.92 20.20 1.40
C ASN A 222 -19.86 20.92 2.37
N TYR A 223 -20.11 20.36 3.55
CA TYR A 223 -20.89 21.00 4.62
C TYR A 223 -20.23 22.33 5.06
N LEU A 224 -18.94 22.32 5.35
CA LEU A 224 -18.19 23.52 5.72
C LEU A 224 -18.24 24.58 4.60
N ARG A 225 -18.09 24.15 3.34
CA ARG A 225 -18.16 25.06 2.19
C ARG A 225 -19.55 25.69 2.02
N LYS A 226 -20.61 24.90 2.16
CA LYS A 226 -21.99 25.39 2.04
C LYS A 226 -22.38 26.32 3.17
N ASN A 227 -21.85 26.09 4.37
CA ASN A 227 -22.10 26.89 5.56
C ASN A 227 -21.01 27.94 5.83
N TYR A 228 -20.12 28.17 4.85
CA TYR A 228 -19.05 29.15 4.99
C TYR A 228 -19.59 30.56 5.05
N ILE A 229 -19.31 31.22 6.16
CA ILE A 229 -19.61 32.65 6.35
C ILE A 229 -18.33 33.43 6.04
N LYS A 230 -18.37 34.22 4.98
CA LYS A 230 -17.25 35.08 4.62
C LYS A 230 -17.02 36.12 5.71
N ARG A 231 -15.86 36.04 6.34
CA ARG A 231 -15.38 37.05 7.29
C ARG A 231 -14.30 37.87 6.60
N PRO A 232 -14.58 39.12 6.20
CA PRO A 232 -13.58 39.98 5.59
C PRO A 232 -12.52 40.33 6.64
N PHE A 233 -11.29 40.46 6.19
CA PHE A 233 -10.20 40.97 7.02
C PHE A 233 -9.41 41.98 6.19
N PHE A 234 -8.64 42.84 6.88
CA PHE A 234 -7.81 43.87 6.30
C PHE A 234 -6.36 43.61 6.67
N GLU A 235 -5.46 43.80 5.72
CA GLU A 235 -4.02 43.72 5.92
C GLU A 235 -3.38 45.03 5.47
N VAL A 236 -2.36 45.50 6.23
CA VAL A 236 -1.55 46.61 5.79
C VAL A 236 -0.35 46.07 5.04
N ARG A 237 -0.15 46.59 3.83
CA ARG A 237 1.00 46.25 2.99
C ARG A 237 1.69 47.52 2.56
N PHE A 238 3.01 47.44 2.42
CA PHE A 238 3.85 48.56 1.96
C PHE A 238 4.35 48.25 0.57
N LYS A 239 4.52 49.32 -0.19
CA LYS A 239 5.09 49.26 -1.53
C LYS A 239 6.22 50.26 -1.64
N ASP A 240 7.39 49.82 -2.09
CA ASP A 240 8.51 50.70 -2.37
C ASP A 240 8.39 51.31 -3.78
N ASN A 241 9.34 52.19 -4.12
CA ASN A 241 9.38 52.83 -5.42
C ASN A 241 9.66 51.87 -6.58
N ASN A 242 10.16 50.68 -6.29
CA ASN A 242 10.43 49.63 -7.25
C ASN A 242 9.27 48.64 -7.36
N ASN A 243 8.13 48.92 -6.75
CA ASN A 243 6.94 48.06 -6.70
C ASN A 243 7.08 46.76 -5.89
N HIS A 244 8.10 46.61 -5.08
CA HIS A 244 8.18 45.49 -4.14
C HIS A 244 7.12 45.66 -3.06
N VAL A 245 6.43 44.59 -2.73
CA VAL A 245 5.38 44.58 -1.71
C VAL A 245 5.89 43.93 -0.45
N PHE A 246 5.83 44.66 0.63
CA PHE A 246 6.22 44.22 1.97
C PHE A 246 4.98 44.06 2.84
N LYS A 247 4.98 43.07 3.69
CA LYS A 247 3.97 42.86 4.73
C LYS A 247 4.66 42.61 6.07
N ARG A 248 3.95 42.88 7.17
CA ARG A 248 4.41 42.51 8.47
C ARG A 248 4.65 41.00 8.58
N GLU A 249 5.74 40.59 9.19
CA GLU A 249 6.01 39.18 9.44
C GLU A 249 4.96 38.65 10.42
N TYR A 250 4.45 37.45 10.07
CA TYR A 250 3.51 36.76 10.92
C TYR A 250 4.28 36.06 12.05
N THR A 251 3.93 36.41 13.28
CA THR A 251 4.35 35.72 14.50
C THR A 251 3.09 35.35 15.28
N GLU A 252 3.14 34.34 16.14
CA GLU A 252 2.00 33.93 16.95
C GLU A 252 1.44 35.06 17.80
N ASP A 253 2.31 36.03 18.20
CA ASP A 253 1.98 37.19 19.04
C ASP A 253 1.63 38.45 18.23
N SER A 254 1.71 38.43 16.90
CA SER A 254 1.48 39.61 16.08
C SER A 254 0.16 39.58 15.32
N VAL A 255 -0.74 40.48 15.61
CA VAL A 255 -1.94 40.73 14.83
C VAL A 255 -1.56 41.44 13.54
N PHE A 256 -1.62 40.74 12.40
CA PHE A 256 -1.39 41.33 11.07
C PHE A 256 -2.67 41.37 10.22
N ARG A 257 -3.75 40.75 10.69
CA ARG A 257 -5.08 40.80 10.10
C ARG A 257 -6.02 41.53 11.06
N PHE A 258 -6.69 42.53 10.53
CA PHE A 258 -7.67 43.32 11.25
C PHE A 258 -9.06 42.94 10.81
N ASN A 259 -9.98 42.75 11.76
CA ASN A 259 -11.36 42.44 11.47
C ASN A 259 -12.16 43.64 10.97
N ASP A 260 -11.66 44.85 11.22
CA ASP A 260 -12.27 46.09 10.79
C ASP A 260 -11.27 47.00 10.06
N LYS A 261 -11.81 47.86 9.20
CA LYS A 261 -11.03 48.74 8.35
C LYS A 261 -10.36 49.88 9.15
N SER A 262 -11.00 50.35 10.20
CA SER A 262 -10.48 51.46 11.01
C SER A 262 -9.20 51.10 11.75
N SER A 263 -9.13 49.88 12.29
CA SER A 263 -7.91 49.34 12.91
C SER A 263 -6.77 49.19 11.91
N ALA A 264 -7.07 48.73 10.70
CA ALA A 264 -6.07 48.64 9.64
C ALA A 264 -5.58 50.02 9.16
N GLU A 265 -6.45 51.02 9.08
CA GLU A 265 -6.08 52.39 8.75
C GLU A 265 -5.26 53.03 9.85
N ALA A 266 -5.57 52.78 11.11
CA ALA A 266 -4.75 53.25 12.25
C ALA A 266 -3.33 52.65 12.18
N GLU A 267 -3.22 51.35 11.94
CA GLU A 267 -1.92 50.68 11.76
C GLU A 267 -1.15 51.27 10.57
N LYS A 268 -1.84 51.48 9.42
CA LYS A 268 -1.23 52.11 8.26
C LYS A 268 -0.59 53.47 8.58
N ASN A 269 -1.23 54.27 9.40
CA ASN A 269 -0.76 55.63 9.77
C ASN A 269 0.51 55.61 10.64
N ASN A 270 0.87 54.48 11.23
CA ASN A 270 2.11 54.32 11.98
C ASN A 270 3.36 54.18 11.08
N TYR A 271 3.19 54.03 9.80
CA TYR A 271 4.28 53.74 8.85
C TYR A 271 4.49 54.88 7.84
N HIS A 272 5.10 55.96 8.29
CA HIS A 272 5.48 57.05 7.42
C HIS A 272 7.00 57.08 7.24
N ASN A 273 7.46 57.15 6.00
CA ASN A 273 8.89 57.36 5.67
C ASN A 273 9.85 56.32 6.30
N SER A 274 9.40 55.09 6.42
CA SER A 274 10.21 54.02 7.00
C SER A 274 11.37 53.65 6.09
N GLN A 275 12.55 53.46 6.67
CA GLN A 275 13.73 52.95 5.97
C GLN A 275 13.75 51.42 6.00
N ILE A 276 14.00 50.83 4.83
CA ILE A 276 14.19 49.36 4.72
C ILE A 276 15.63 49.05 5.11
N LYS A 277 15.82 48.15 6.10
CA LYS A 277 17.12 47.57 6.46
C LYS A 277 17.15 46.11 6.08
N ILE A 278 18.21 45.69 5.41
CA ILE A 278 18.47 44.27 5.20
C ILE A 278 19.04 43.70 6.49
N LEU A 279 18.24 42.88 7.20
CA LEU A 279 18.66 42.24 8.46
C LEU A 279 19.51 41.01 8.21
N SER A 280 19.15 40.24 7.19
CA SER A 280 19.91 39.05 6.80
C SER A 280 19.82 38.80 5.30
N LYS A 281 20.83 38.18 4.75
CA LYS A 281 20.85 37.66 3.37
C LYS A 281 21.33 36.22 3.41
N GLU A 282 20.42 35.31 3.12
CA GLU A 282 20.72 33.86 3.11
C GLU A 282 20.66 33.32 1.69
N THR A 283 21.65 32.51 1.35
CA THR A 283 21.60 31.70 0.14
C THR A 283 21.06 30.33 0.50
N LYS A 284 19.82 30.05 0.11
CA LYS A 284 19.21 28.73 0.31
C LYS A 284 19.43 27.84 -0.89
N ARG A 285 19.92 26.63 -0.64
CA ARG A 285 20.00 25.59 -1.68
C ARG A 285 18.71 24.81 -1.68
N GLN A 286 18.02 24.79 -2.81
CA GLN A 286 16.86 23.93 -2.98
C GLN A 286 17.33 22.49 -3.19
N GLN A 287 16.86 21.60 -2.32
CA GLN A 287 17.09 20.16 -2.47
C GLN A 287 16.23 19.62 -3.59
N PRO A 288 16.66 18.55 -4.30
CA PRO A 288 15.82 17.88 -5.29
C PRO A 288 14.52 17.36 -4.63
N PRO A 289 13.44 17.15 -5.42
CA PRO A 289 12.20 16.61 -4.89
C PRO A 289 12.42 15.24 -4.23
N ALA A 290 11.46 14.81 -3.42
CA ALA A 290 11.40 13.42 -2.96
C ALA A 290 11.20 12.47 -4.14
N LEU A 291 11.50 11.19 -3.95
CA LEU A 291 11.10 10.15 -4.88
C LEU A 291 9.57 9.93 -4.80
N LEU A 292 9.01 9.15 -5.70
CA LEU A 292 7.56 8.98 -5.79
C LEU A 292 7.10 7.73 -5.04
N SER A 293 6.07 7.90 -4.20
CA SER A 293 5.24 6.80 -3.73
C SER A 293 4.34 6.28 -4.87
N LEU A 294 3.63 5.17 -4.66
CA LEU A 294 2.65 4.68 -5.65
C LEU A 294 1.54 5.70 -5.87
N SER A 295 1.04 6.29 -4.79
CA SER A 295 0.00 7.33 -4.85
C SER A 295 0.45 8.56 -5.63
N ASP A 296 1.68 9.04 -5.40
CA ASP A 296 2.23 10.19 -6.15
C ASP A 296 2.37 9.88 -7.64
N LEU A 297 2.84 8.67 -7.97
CA LEU A 297 3.00 8.23 -9.35
C LEU A 297 1.64 8.10 -10.06
N ASN A 298 0.64 7.52 -9.38
CA ASN A 298 -0.72 7.43 -9.91
C ASN A 298 -1.32 8.82 -10.18
N VAL A 299 -1.12 9.78 -9.28
CA VAL A 299 -1.57 11.17 -9.48
C VAL A 299 -0.93 11.79 -10.74
N LEU A 300 0.34 11.48 -11.02
CA LEU A 300 0.99 11.97 -12.25
C LEU A 300 0.40 11.33 -13.50
N VAL A 301 0.22 10.03 -13.51
CA VAL A 301 -0.35 9.27 -14.64
C VAL A 301 -1.81 9.66 -14.91
N SER A 302 -2.59 9.92 -13.84
CA SER A 302 -3.98 10.36 -13.95
C SER A 302 -4.12 11.74 -14.57
N LYS A 303 -3.12 12.63 -14.46
CA LYS A 303 -3.11 13.94 -15.15
C LYS A 303 -3.06 13.80 -16.67
N ASP A 304 -2.52 12.71 -17.18
CA ASP A 304 -2.48 12.38 -18.60
C ASP A 304 -3.76 11.66 -19.08
N GLY A 305 -4.78 11.56 -18.20
CA GLY A 305 -6.12 11.05 -18.54
C GLY A 305 -6.28 9.52 -18.39
N PHE A 306 -5.35 8.84 -17.78
CA PHE A 306 -5.47 7.41 -17.53
C PHE A 306 -6.22 7.13 -16.22
N SER A 307 -6.98 6.02 -16.18
CA SER A 307 -7.70 5.60 -14.98
C SER A 307 -6.80 4.88 -13.98
N ASP A 308 -7.16 4.95 -12.69
CA ASP A 308 -6.47 4.22 -11.62
C ASP A 308 -6.38 2.72 -11.92
N THR A 309 -7.45 2.11 -12.43
CA THR A 309 -7.46 0.68 -12.80
C THR A 309 -6.46 0.36 -13.91
N ALA A 310 -6.32 1.25 -14.90
CA ALA A 310 -5.34 1.07 -15.97
C ALA A 310 -3.91 1.22 -15.43
N PHE A 311 -3.69 2.18 -14.54
CA PHE A 311 -2.42 2.37 -13.87
C PHE A 311 -2.04 1.12 -13.05
N ASP A 312 -2.90 0.68 -12.12
CA ASP A 312 -2.62 -0.44 -11.22
C ASP A 312 -2.32 -1.73 -12.00
N SER A 313 -3.14 -2.05 -13.01
CA SER A 313 -2.93 -3.26 -13.81
C SER A 313 -1.64 -3.22 -14.63
N THR A 314 -1.28 -2.05 -15.14
CA THR A 314 -0.04 -1.85 -15.91
C THR A 314 1.17 -1.92 -15.00
N TYR A 315 1.14 -1.23 -13.85
CA TYR A 315 2.24 -1.24 -12.90
C TYR A 315 2.50 -2.65 -12.37
N GLU A 316 1.46 -3.38 -11.98
CA GLU A 316 1.57 -4.79 -11.56
C GLU A 316 2.18 -5.67 -12.66
N SER A 317 1.79 -5.45 -13.92
CA SER A 317 2.38 -6.17 -15.06
C SER A 317 3.86 -5.83 -15.25
N MET A 318 4.24 -4.57 -15.10
CA MET A 318 5.64 -4.12 -15.19
C MET A 318 6.48 -4.71 -14.04
N TYR A 319 5.93 -4.76 -12.83
CA TYR A 319 6.57 -5.40 -11.67
C TYR A 319 6.81 -6.90 -11.91
N GLN A 320 5.79 -7.63 -12.37
CA GLN A 320 5.92 -9.06 -12.70
C GLN A 320 6.95 -9.35 -13.80
N ASN A 321 7.31 -8.34 -14.60
CA ASN A 321 8.33 -8.40 -15.63
C ASN A 321 9.68 -7.80 -15.18
N GLU A 322 9.81 -7.41 -13.91
CA GLU A 322 11.04 -6.86 -13.30
C GLU A 322 11.48 -5.51 -13.89
N ILE A 323 10.55 -4.77 -14.52
CA ILE A 323 10.80 -3.44 -15.10
C ILE A 323 10.73 -2.35 -14.03
N VAL A 324 9.93 -2.57 -12.98
CA VAL A 324 9.76 -1.65 -11.84
C VAL A 324 9.80 -2.42 -10.52
N SER A 325 10.00 -1.69 -9.41
CA SER A 325 9.96 -2.24 -8.04
C SER A 325 8.55 -2.64 -7.61
N TYR A 326 8.43 -3.23 -6.41
CA TYR A 326 7.14 -3.61 -5.82
C TYR A 326 6.19 -2.42 -5.73
N PRO A 327 4.91 -2.57 -6.14
CA PRO A 327 3.97 -1.45 -6.26
C PRO A 327 3.53 -0.86 -4.92
N ARG A 328 3.25 -1.70 -3.93
CA ARG A 328 2.54 -1.27 -2.70
C ARG A 328 3.50 -0.64 -1.69
N THR A 329 3.93 0.59 -1.96
CA THR A 329 4.75 1.39 -1.07
C THR A 329 4.30 2.85 -1.06
N GLU A 330 4.23 3.43 0.13
CA GLU A 330 3.98 4.86 0.34
C GLU A 330 5.27 5.62 0.67
N ASP A 331 6.42 4.96 0.62
CA ASP A 331 7.69 5.58 0.84
C ASP A 331 8.12 6.49 -0.32
N THR A 332 8.82 7.56 0.02
CA THR A 332 9.39 8.53 -0.93
C THR A 332 10.92 8.56 -0.89
N LYS A 333 11.53 7.52 -0.29
CA LYS A 333 12.97 7.33 -0.13
C LYS A 333 13.35 5.91 -0.50
N ILE A 334 14.63 5.62 -0.69
CA ILE A 334 15.16 4.29 -0.98
C ILE A 334 16.26 3.89 0.01
N THR A 335 16.52 2.60 0.13
CA THR A 335 17.63 2.09 0.93
C THR A 335 18.97 2.29 0.21
N GLN A 336 20.08 2.18 0.95
CA GLN A 336 21.40 2.15 0.33
C GLN A 336 21.54 0.97 -0.62
N GLY A 337 20.96 -0.19 -0.26
CA GLY A 337 20.99 -1.38 -1.11
C GLY A 337 20.26 -1.19 -2.44
N ASP A 338 19.08 -0.56 -2.43
CA ASP A 338 18.35 -0.22 -3.66
C ASP A 338 19.13 0.71 -4.57
N PHE A 339 19.81 1.71 -3.97
CA PHE A 339 20.64 2.64 -4.73
C PHE A 339 21.83 1.93 -5.36
N ASP A 340 22.54 1.10 -4.61
CA ASP A 340 23.72 0.37 -5.06
C ASP A 340 23.36 -0.65 -6.15
N GLU A 341 22.17 -1.26 -6.07
CA GLU A 341 21.63 -2.16 -7.09
C GLU A 341 21.37 -1.44 -8.42
N LEU A 342 20.84 -0.20 -8.37
CA LEU A 342 20.48 0.57 -9.57
C LEU A 342 21.66 1.31 -10.19
N LEU A 343 22.67 1.66 -9.40
CA LEU A 343 23.79 2.49 -9.83
C LEU A 343 24.49 1.99 -11.11
N PRO A 344 24.74 0.67 -11.33
CA PRO A 344 25.32 0.16 -12.54
C PRO A 344 24.51 0.41 -13.82
N PHE A 345 23.18 0.60 -13.67
CA PHE A 345 22.23 0.74 -14.78
C PHE A 345 21.85 2.18 -15.09
N VAL A 346 22.28 3.16 -14.26
CA VAL A 346 21.82 4.54 -14.36
C VAL A 346 22.11 5.19 -15.72
N ASP A 347 23.27 4.90 -16.33
CA ASP A 347 23.62 5.46 -17.64
C ASP A 347 22.75 4.88 -18.76
N LYS A 348 22.39 3.58 -18.67
CA LYS A 348 21.43 2.95 -19.60
C LYS A 348 20.02 3.50 -19.39
N MET A 349 19.61 3.72 -18.16
CA MET A 349 18.32 4.35 -17.85
C MET A 349 18.23 5.76 -18.44
N ALA A 350 19.30 6.55 -18.30
CA ALA A 350 19.38 7.89 -18.90
C ALA A 350 19.22 7.85 -20.41
N ASP A 351 19.87 6.91 -21.09
CA ASP A 351 19.74 6.72 -22.53
C ASP A 351 18.29 6.42 -22.95
N VAL A 352 17.62 5.53 -22.20
CA VAL A 352 16.22 5.14 -22.49
C VAL A 352 15.26 6.32 -22.40
N VAL A 353 15.43 7.19 -21.40
CA VAL A 353 14.56 8.35 -21.17
C VAL A 353 15.08 9.65 -21.79
N GLY A 354 16.22 9.61 -22.50
CA GLY A 354 16.77 10.76 -23.18
C GLY A 354 17.37 11.83 -22.28
N ILE A 355 17.86 11.44 -21.08
CA ILE A 355 18.54 12.37 -20.16
C ILE A 355 20.03 12.45 -20.52
N ASP A 356 20.55 13.70 -20.61
CA ASP A 356 21.98 13.94 -20.79
C ASP A 356 22.78 13.41 -19.58
N LYS A 357 23.67 12.46 -19.84
CA LYS A 357 24.52 11.82 -18.81
C LYS A 357 25.45 12.81 -18.10
N SER A 358 25.78 13.94 -18.70
CA SER A 358 26.55 15.00 -18.04
C SER A 358 25.84 15.59 -16.81
N LEU A 359 24.52 15.45 -16.75
CA LEU A 359 23.69 15.86 -15.60
C LEU A 359 23.76 14.87 -14.44
N LEU A 360 24.24 13.64 -14.66
CA LEU A 360 24.35 12.59 -13.63
C LEU A 360 25.58 12.82 -12.73
N THR A 361 25.65 13.95 -12.09
CA THR A 361 26.80 14.39 -11.28
C THR A 361 26.91 13.71 -9.92
N HIS A 362 25.82 13.07 -9.44
CA HIS A 362 25.80 12.41 -8.13
C HIS A 362 25.75 10.90 -8.28
N ARG A 363 26.78 10.23 -7.76
CA ARG A 363 26.93 8.77 -7.72
C ARG A 363 26.85 8.22 -6.28
N THR A 364 26.29 9.00 -5.36
CA THR A 364 26.06 8.62 -3.97
C THR A 364 24.64 8.96 -3.55
N LEU A 365 24.04 8.10 -2.72
CA LEU A 365 22.69 8.32 -2.21
C LEU A 365 22.65 9.55 -1.29
N ARG A 366 21.82 10.53 -1.64
CA ARG A 366 21.64 11.74 -0.82
C ARG A 366 20.88 11.41 0.47
N ALA A 367 21.27 12.02 1.57
CA ALA A 367 20.63 11.83 2.87
C ALA A 367 19.10 12.05 2.82
N LYS A 368 18.62 13.02 2.01
CA LYS A 368 17.19 13.29 1.81
C LYS A 368 16.42 12.09 1.22
N HIS A 369 17.06 11.30 0.38
CA HIS A 369 16.45 10.17 -0.32
C HIS A 369 16.75 8.83 0.36
N LYS A 370 17.47 8.84 1.48
CA LYS A 370 17.86 7.63 2.21
C LYS A 370 16.84 7.28 3.29
N ILE A 371 16.33 6.06 3.25
CA ILE A 371 15.53 5.46 4.32
C ILE A 371 16.46 4.77 5.32
N ALA A 372 16.07 4.76 6.61
CA ALA A 372 16.88 4.20 7.68
C ALA A 372 16.61 2.71 7.94
N HIS A 373 15.44 2.22 7.55
CA HIS A 373 14.99 0.85 7.76
C HIS A 373 15.02 0.03 6.45
N ASP A 374 14.87 -1.27 6.56
CA ASP A 374 15.01 -2.22 5.44
C ASP A 374 13.69 -2.55 4.75
N ASP A 375 12.66 -1.68 4.82
CA ASP A 375 11.36 -1.87 4.17
C ASP A 375 11.40 -1.53 2.66
N HIS A 376 10.24 -1.72 2.01
CA HIS A 376 10.07 -1.33 0.61
C HIS A 376 10.27 0.18 0.46
N GLY A 377 11.25 0.56 -0.35
CA GLY A 377 11.50 1.96 -0.68
C GLY A 377 10.50 2.52 -1.70
N ALA A 378 10.70 3.79 -2.11
CA ALA A 378 9.93 4.47 -3.14
C ALA A 378 9.84 3.65 -4.43
N ASN A 379 8.80 3.92 -5.22
CA ASN A 379 8.69 3.32 -6.55
C ASN A 379 9.89 3.72 -7.42
N ARG A 380 10.50 2.74 -8.03
CA ARG A 380 11.74 2.89 -8.80
C ARG A 380 11.77 1.96 -10.02
N PRO A 381 12.59 2.24 -11.02
CA PRO A 381 12.91 1.25 -12.05
C PRO A 381 13.49 -0.03 -11.44
N GLY A 382 13.25 -1.15 -12.12
CA GLY A 382 13.92 -2.42 -11.84
C GLY A 382 15.29 -2.50 -12.51
N ILE A 383 16.01 -3.59 -12.24
CA ILE A 383 17.33 -3.85 -12.85
C ILE A 383 17.24 -4.27 -14.32
N LYS A 384 16.08 -4.73 -14.76
CA LYS A 384 15.82 -5.10 -16.15
C LYS A 384 15.45 -3.87 -16.97
N VAL A 385 16.48 -3.10 -17.33
CA VAL A 385 16.29 -1.86 -18.08
C VAL A 385 15.98 -2.17 -19.55
N PRO A 386 14.80 -1.75 -20.09
CA PRO A 386 14.44 -1.86 -21.49
C PRO A 386 15.42 -1.12 -22.39
N ASN A 387 15.38 -1.36 -23.71
CA ASN A 387 16.28 -0.68 -24.64
C ASN A 387 15.72 0.67 -25.12
N SER A 388 14.41 0.89 -25.02
CA SER A 388 13.77 2.16 -25.42
C SER A 388 12.39 2.32 -24.77
N LEU A 389 11.88 3.54 -24.76
CA LEU A 389 10.48 3.83 -24.39
C LEU A 389 9.48 3.15 -25.34
N ALA A 390 9.82 3.01 -26.62
CA ALA A 390 8.98 2.32 -27.60
C ALA A 390 8.82 0.81 -27.28
N GLU A 391 9.86 0.17 -26.71
CA GLU A 391 9.77 -1.20 -26.24
C GLU A 391 8.79 -1.32 -25.05
N ILE A 392 8.83 -0.37 -24.12
CA ILE A 392 7.91 -0.28 -22.99
C ILE A 392 6.47 -0.08 -23.49
N GLU A 393 6.26 0.88 -24.39
CA GLU A 393 4.95 1.18 -24.94
C GLU A 393 4.36 -0.02 -25.71
N LYS A 394 5.16 -0.69 -26.51
CA LYS A 394 4.75 -1.89 -27.25
C LYS A 394 4.27 -3.01 -26.32
N LYS A 395 4.91 -3.17 -25.16
CA LYS A 395 4.63 -4.27 -24.23
C LYS A 395 3.56 -3.95 -23.20
N PHE A 396 3.52 -2.71 -22.70
CA PHE A 396 2.68 -2.29 -21.57
C PHE A 396 1.70 -1.16 -21.92
N GLY A 397 1.64 -0.76 -23.20
CA GLY A 397 0.79 0.33 -23.67
C GLY A 397 1.31 1.72 -23.25
N LYS A 398 0.53 2.74 -23.56
CA LYS A 398 0.88 4.15 -23.27
C LYS A 398 1.04 4.43 -21.77
N VAL A 399 0.27 3.75 -20.91
CA VAL A 399 0.38 3.88 -19.45
C VAL A 399 1.78 3.46 -18.99
N GLY A 400 2.32 2.38 -19.53
CA GLY A 400 3.69 1.94 -19.24
C GLY A 400 4.74 2.93 -19.70
#